data_a1ec1710ae6ed236f2831a0b91bd31c4
#
_entry.id   a1ec1710ae6ed236f2831a0b91bd31c4
#
_cell.length_a   1.000
_cell.length_b   1.000
_cell.length_c   1.000
_cell.angle_alpha   90.00
_cell.angle_beta   90.00
_cell.angle_gamma   90.00
#
_symmetry.space_group_name_H-M   'P 1'
#
loop_
_entity.id
_entity.type
_entity.pdbx_description
1 polymer ?
#
loop_
_entity_poly.entity_id
_entity_poly.type
_entity_poly.pdbx_seq_one_letter_code
_entity_poly.pdbx_strand_id
1 'polypeptide(L)'
;NSYDLSRLTEEGSKSIGFLPDGYETGYTDSLSNRSHSRTLSHEVAVRMNYNDKTWDINTGISIQQEKRSIDQKNGLLRADTAMRNFNVQPSVKIVWKNKKTRIQFMYNGSTRQPLLSSLLSLTDNSNPLNISRGNPDLKPAYNQIIRLDAQNTDKGIFANLNWRNEFNS
;
A
#
# COMPACT_ATOMS: atom_id res chain seq x y z
N ASN A 1 6.67 10.22 20.51
CA ASN A 1 7.61 9.38 19.75
C ASN A 1 7.09 7.96 19.75
N SER A 2 6.38 7.57 18.71
CA SER A 2 6.02 6.17 18.49
C SER A 2 6.92 5.61 17.39
N TYR A 3 7.76 4.65 17.73
CA TYR A 3 8.48 3.82 16.77
C TYR A 3 7.66 2.54 16.58
N ASP A 4 7.11 2.36 15.39
CA ASP A 4 6.46 1.10 15.03
C ASP A 4 7.45 0.25 14.23
N LEU A 5 7.92 -0.82 14.82
CA LEU A 5 8.79 -1.81 14.20
C LEU A 5 7.91 -3.00 13.81
N SER A 6 7.26 -2.93 12.66
CA SER A 6 6.52 -4.06 12.13
C SER A 6 7.45 -5.00 11.36
N ARG A 7 7.60 -6.21 11.86
CA ARG A 7 8.29 -7.32 11.20
C ARG A 7 7.25 -8.33 10.76
N LEU A 8 6.93 -8.37 9.47
CA LEU A 8 6.12 -9.42 8.88
C LEU A 8 7.01 -10.45 8.21
N THR A 9 6.94 -11.68 8.70
CA THR A 9 7.54 -12.84 8.06
C THR A 9 6.39 -13.73 7.62
N GLU A 10 6.16 -13.85 6.32
CA GLU A 10 5.15 -14.74 5.76
C GLU A 10 5.85 -15.89 5.06
N GLU A 11 5.68 -17.10 5.59
CA GLU A 11 6.10 -18.33 4.92
C GLU A 11 4.86 -19.02 4.38
N GLY A 12 4.74 -19.07 3.06
CA GLY A 12 3.71 -19.82 2.36
C GLY A 12 4.32 -20.93 1.51
N SER A 13 3.92 -22.16 1.70
CA SER A 13 4.22 -23.27 0.79
C SER A 13 2.93 -23.73 0.10
N LYS A 14 2.91 -23.68 -1.24
CA LYS A 14 1.86 -24.32 -2.05
C LYS A 14 2.42 -25.53 -2.73
N SER A 15 1.86 -26.70 -2.44
CA SER A 15 2.04 -27.91 -3.23
C SER A 15 0.80 -28.11 -4.10
N ILE A 16 0.97 -28.19 -5.42
CA ILE A 16 -0.09 -28.58 -6.34
C ILE A 16 0.29 -29.96 -6.86
N GLY A 17 -0.45 -30.97 -6.42
CA GLY A 17 -0.31 -32.30 -6.94
C GLY A 17 -1.66 -33.00 -6.95
N PHE A 18 -2.16 -33.33 -8.12
CA PHE A 18 -3.14 -34.42 -8.29
C PHE A 18 -2.35 -35.71 -8.43
N LEU A 19 -2.31 -36.51 -7.35
CA LEU A 19 -1.74 -37.82 -7.39
C LEU A 19 -2.88 -38.86 -7.35
N PRO A 20 -2.90 -39.88 -8.23
CA PRO A 20 -3.80 -40.99 -8.11
C PRO A 20 -3.57 -41.76 -6.80
N ASP A 21 -4.62 -42.39 -6.26
CA ASP A 21 -4.54 -43.20 -5.04
C ASP A 21 -3.42 -44.24 -5.12
N GLY A 22 -2.50 -44.17 -4.14
CA GLY A 22 -1.38 -45.15 -4.01
C GLY A 22 0.01 -44.56 -4.24
N TYR A 23 0.13 -43.28 -4.57
CA TYR A 23 1.43 -42.59 -4.63
C TYR A 23 1.77 -41.91 -3.30
N GLU A 24 2.99 -42.12 -2.82
CA GLU A 24 3.50 -41.39 -1.68
C GLU A 24 3.55 -39.90 -2.02
N THR A 25 3.02 -39.06 -1.13
CA THR A 25 3.13 -37.58 -1.24
C THR A 25 4.56 -37.17 -0.99
N GLY A 26 5.41 -37.32 -1.99
CA GLY A 26 6.77 -36.83 -1.97
C GLY A 26 6.81 -35.32 -2.23
N TYR A 27 7.58 -34.59 -1.45
CA TYR A 27 7.90 -33.18 -1.76
C TYR A 27 8.65 -33.12 -3.10
N THR A 28 8.00 -32.53 -4.11
CA THR A 28 8.60 -32.36 -5.43
C THR A 28 9.16 -30.94 -5.53
N ASP A 29 10.48 -30.80 -5.45
CA ASP A 29 11.17 -29.48 -5.44
C ASP A 29 10.84 -28.66 -6.72
N SER A 30 10.60 -29.32 -7.86
CA SER A 30 10.24 -28.68 -9.12
C SER A 30 8.84 -28.04 -9.15
N LEU A 31 7.92 -28.45 -8.26
CA LEU A 31 6.55 -27.94 -8.19
C LEU A 31 6.30 -27.09 -6.93
N SER A 32 7.31 -26.95 -6.09
CA SER A 32 7.19 -26.23 -4.82
C SER A 32 7.55 -24.75 -4.99
N ASN A 33 6.70 -23.90 -4.45
CA ASN A 33 6.98 -22.45 -4.37
C ASN A 33 7.18 -22.06 -2.91
N ARG A 34 8.34 -21.54 -2.58
CA ARG A 34 8.66 -20.97 -1.26
C ARG A 34 8.98 -19.50 -1.39
N SER A 35 8.27 -18.67 -0.65
CA SER A 35 8.48 -17.23 -0.60
C SER A 35 8.78 -16.80 0.84
N HIS A 36 9.83 -16.00 1.00
CA HIS A 36 10.17 -15.36 2.26
C HIS A 36 10.27 -13.86 2.04
N SER A 37 9.40 -13.09 2.70
CA SER A 37 9.42 -11.63 2.59
C SER A 37 9.71 -10.98 3.93
N ARG A 38 10.48 -9.90 3.90
CA ARG A 38 10.80 -9.09 5.08
C ARG A 38 10.61 -7.62 4.76
N THR A 39 9.85 -6.94 5.62
CA THR A 39 9.65 -5.49 5.55
C THR A 39 10.14 -4.83 6.83
N LEU A 40 10.94 -3.80 6.70
CA LEU A 40 11.38 -2.93 7.78
C LEU A 40 10.97 -1.51 7.42
N SER A 41 10.18 -0.85 8.28
CA SER A 41 9.76 0.53 8.05
C SER A 41 10.05 1.41 9.26
N HIS A 42 10.46 2.65 8.99
CA HIS A 42 10.62 3.72 9.96
C HIS A 42 9.78 4.89 9.50
N GLU A 43 8.93 5.41 10.37
CA GLU A 43 8.08 6.56 10.09
C GLU A 43 8.34 7.67 11.12
N VAL A 44 8.46 8.88 10.62
CA VAL A 44 8.48 10.10 11.44
C VAL A 44 7.35 11.00 10.96
N ALA A 45 6.50 11.44 11.86
CA ALA A 45 5.37 12.30 11.54
C ALA A 45 5.37 13.53 12.44
N VAL A 46 5.08 14.68 11.83
CA VAL A 46 4.81 15.93 12.53
C VAL A 46 3.36 16.32 12.24
N ARG A 47 2.60 16.60 13.28
CA ARG A 47 1.21 17.01 13.17
C ARG A 47 0.95 18.25 14.00
N MET A 48 0.15 19.14 13.45
CA MET A 48 -0.33 20.36 14.10
C MET A 48 -1.86 20.35 14.09
N ASN A 49 -2.44 20.58 15.25
CA ASN A 49 -3.89 20.65 15.43
C ASN A 49 -4.24 22.01 16.03
N TYR A 50 -5.17 22.70 15.40
CA TYR A 50 -5.77 23.92 15.91
C TYR A 50 -7.29 23.76 15.92
N ASN A 51 -7.92 24.03 17.03
CA ASN A 51 -9.37 23.93 17.18
C ASN A 51 -9.90 25.14 17.90
N ASP A 52 -10.88 25.80 17.27
CA ASP A 52 -11.64 26.93 17.81
C ASP A 52 -13.14 26.71 17.54
N LYS A 53 -13.98 27.60 18.02
CA LYS A 53 -15.44 27.58 17.79
C LYS A 53 -15.81 27.57 16.30
N THR A 54 -14.99 28.18 15.47
CA THR A 54 -15.23 28.42 14.04
C THR A 54 -14.34 27.55 13.16
N TRP A 55 -13.12 27.25 13.58
CA TRP A 55 -12.11 26.57 12.80
C TRP A 55 -11.63 25.28 13.47
N ASP A 56 -11.46 24.24 12.68
CA ASP A 56 -10.79 23.01 13.05
C ASP A 56 -9.75 22.72 11.94
N ILE A 57 -8.47 22.88 12.27
CA ILE A 57 -7.36 22.74 11.33
C ILE A 57 -6.47 21.62 11.83
N ASN A 58 -6.34 20.59 11.03
CA ASN A 58 -5.43 19.47 11.25
C ASN A 58 -4.51 19.38 10.06
N THR A 59 -3.23 19.55 10.26
CA THR A 59 -2.23 19.42 9.21
C THR A 59 -1.07 18.59 9.69
N GLY A 60 -0.44 17.87 8.79
CA GLY A 60 0.70 17.03 9.11
C GLY A 60 1.47 16.59 7.88
N ILE A 61 2.67 16.16 8.14
CA ILE A 61 3.52 15.49 7.19
C ILE A 61 4.13 14.27 7.85
N SER A 62 4.05 13.13 7.19
CA SER A 62 4.73 11.91 7.59
C SER A 62 5.76 11.54 6.53
N ILE A 63 6.92 11.11 7.00
CA ILE A 63 8.02 10.66 6.18
C ILE A 63 8.32 9.22 6.61
N GLN A 64 8.20 8.31 5.67
CA GLN A 64 8.43 6.89 5.90
C GLN A 64 9.58 6.40 5.03
N GLN A 65 10.55 5.78 5.66
CA GLN A 65 11.58 4.99 4.99
C GLN A 65 11.22 3.52 5.15
N GLU A 66 11.11 2.82 4.03
CA GLU A 66 10.76 1.41 4.00
C GLU A 66 11.84 0.61 3.25
N LYS A 67 12.31 -0.47 3.87
CA LYS A 67 13.16 -1.47 3.24
C LYS A 67 12.37 -2.77 3.15
N ARG A 68 12.17 -3.26 1.94
CA ARG A 68 11.45 -4.51 1.64
C ARG A 68 12.39 -5.46 0.91
N SER A 69 12.36 -6.72 1.28
CA SER A 69 13.11 -7.78 0.60
C SER A 69 12.23 -9.01 0.46
N ILE A 70 12.37 -9.70 -0.64
CA ILE A 70 11.74 -10.98 -0.91
C ILE A 70 12.76 -11.93 -1.52
N ASP A 71 12.76 -13.15 -1.02
CA ASP A 71 13.46 -14.29 -1.58
C ASP A 71 12.39 -15.33 -1.96
N GLN A 72 12.32 -15.68 -3.23
CA GLN A 72 11.36 -16.65 -3.75
C GLN A 72 12.07 -17.75 -4.50
N LYS A 73 11.74 -19.00 -4.14
CA LYS A 73 12.18 -20.19 -4.82
C LYS A 73 10.96 -20.85 -5.45
N ASN A 74 11.00 -21.04 -6.77
CA ASN A 74 9.97 -21.76 -7.54
C ASN A 74 10.64 -22.90 -8.28
N GLY A 75 10.54 -24.12 -7.74
CA GLY A 75 11.28 -25.27 -8.20
C GLY A 75 12.80 -25.02 -8.11
N LEU A 76 13.50 -25.15 -9.23
CA LEU A 76 14.94 -24.91 -9.35
C LEU A 76 15.29 -23.43 -9.54
N LEU A 77 14.30 -22.57 -9.82
CA LEU A 77 14.50 -21.14 -10.03
C LEU A 77 14.47 -20.42 -8.69
N ARG A 78 15.42 -19.51 -8.50
CA ARG A 78 15.46 -18.62 -7.35
C ARG A 78 15.54 -17.18 -7.83
N ALA A 79 14.74 -16.31 -7.23
CA ALA A 79 14.85 -14.89 -7.41
C ALA A 79 14.76 -14.18 -6.07
N ASP A 80 15.62 -13.19 -5.90
CA ASP A 80 15.60 -12.28 -4.76
C ASP A 80 15.55 -10.84 -5.25
N THR A 81 14.85 -10.01 -4.51
CA THR A 81 14.85 -8.57 -4.76
C THR A 81 14.74 -7.81 -3.46
N ALA A 82 15.34 -6.63 -3.44
CA ALA A 82 15.27 -5.72 -2.32
C ALA A 82 15.03 -4.30 -2.81
N MET A 83 14.09 -3.61 -2.18
CA MET A 83 13.77 -2.21 -2.47
C MET A 83 13.96 -1.36 -1.21
N ARG A 84 14.36 -0.11 -1.45
CA ARG A 84 14.32 0.95 -0.45
C ARG A 84 13.44 2.05 -1.00
N ASN A 85 12.43 2.41 -0.23
CA ASN A 85 11.48 3.44 -0.60
C ASN A 85 11.50 4.55 0.42
N PHE A 86 11.29 5.76 -0.09
CA PHE A 86 11.15 6.95 0.72
C PHE A 86 9.80 7.57 0.36
N ASN A 87 8.89 7.60 1.30
CA ASN A 87 7.52 8.05 1.09
C ASN A 87 7.26 9.32 1.88
N VAL A 88 6.70 10.32 1.23
CA VAL A 88 6.25 11.56 1.86
C VAL A 88 4.74 11.61 1.77
N GLN A 89 4.09 11.80 2.91
CA GLN A 89 2.63 11.75 3.04
C GLN A 89 2.13 13.03 3.73
N PRO A 90 1.91 14.11 2.97
CA PRO A 90 1.29 15.30 3.49
C PRO A 90 -0.21 15.11 3.69
N SER A 91 -0.75 15.71 4.74
CA SER A 91 -2.18 15.72 5.03
C SER A 91 -2.61 17.09 5.53
N VAL A 92 -3.73 17.58 5.02
CA VAL A 92 -4.35 18.82 5.44
C VAL A 92 -5.85 18.61 5.55
N LYS A 93 -6.43 19.00 6.67
CA LYS A 93 -7.87 19.07 6.87
C LYS A 93 -8.19 20.39 7.50
N ILE A 94 -9.02 21.18 6.84
CA ILE A 94 -9.51 22.47 7.31
C ILE A 94 -11.03 22.40 7.34
N VAL A 95 -11.61 22.65 8.48
CA VAL A 95 -13.07 22.76 8.66
C VAL A 95 -13.39 24.15 9.16
N TRP A 96 -14.19 24.84 8.41
CA TRP A 96 -14.85 26.08 8.87
C TRP A 96 -16.31 25.76 9.19
N LYS A 97 -16.77 26.21 10.34
CA LYS A 97 -18.15 25.99 10.79
C LYS A 97 -18.74 27.20 11.47
N ASN A 98 -19.97 27.45 11.19
CA ASN A 98 -20.82 28.35 11.96
C ASN A 98 -22.12 27.65 12.33
N LYS A 99 -23.13 28.38 12.88
CA LYS A 99 -24.39 27.79 13.33
C LYS A 99 -25.16 27.04 12.24
N LYS A 100 -25.00 27.40 10.97
CA LYS A 100 -25.82 26.93 9.85
C LYS A 100 -25.00 26.31 8.70
N THR A 101 -23.71 26.65 8.62
CA THR A 101 -22.88 26.27 7.49
C THR A 101 -21.62 25.59 7.99
N ARG A 102 -21.22 24.51 7.28
CA ARG A 102 -19.94 23.82 7.46
C ARG A 102 -19.29 23.66 6.09
N ILE A 103 -18.04 24.05 6.00
CA ILE A 103 -17.19 23.84 4.82
C ILE A 103 -15.96 23.07 5.27
N GLN A 104 -15.64 22.00 4.57
CA GLN A 104 -14.49 21.16 4.88
C GLN A 104 -13.64 21.00 3.62
N PHE A 105 -12.38 21.31 3.74
CA PHE A 105 -11.35 21.01 2.75
C PHE A 105 -10.44 19.91 3.30
N MET A 106 -10.10 18.92 2.45
CA MET A 106 -9.19 17.85 2.78
C MET A 106 -8.24 17.60 1.62
N TYR A 107 -6.95 17.50 1.94
CA TYR A 107 -5.91 17.06 1.03
C TYR A 107 -5.13 15.93 1.66
N ASN A 108 -4.89 14.86 0.91
CA ASN A 108 -4.01 13.76 1.30
C ASN A 108 -3.14 13.36 0.13
N GLY A 109 -1.83 13.28 0.38
CA GLY A 109 -0.86 12.70 -0.52
C GLY A 109 -0.33 11.38 0.05
N SER A 110 -0.20 10.35 -0.77
CA SER A 110 0.35 9.05 -0.34
C SER A 110 1.04 8.33 -1.48
N THR A 111 2.13 7.63 -1.17
CA THR A 111 2.82 6.78 -2.13
C THR A 111 2.30 5.36 -2.03
N ARG A 112 1.91 4.79 -3.16
CA ARG A 112 1.54 3.38 -3.30
C ARG A 112 2.69 2.61 -3.93
N GLN A 113 3.29 1.71 -3.18
CA GLN A 113 4.35 0.86 -3.67
C GLN A 113 3.78 -0.33 -4.46
N PRO A 114 4.46 -0.78 -5.53
CA PRO A 114 4.10 -2.03 -6.19
C PRO A 114 4.25 -3.20 -5.24
N LEU A 115 3.46 -4.24 -5.49
CA LEU A 115 3.61 -5.49 -4.76
C LEU A 115 5.00 -6.07 -5.06
N LEU A 116 5.66 -6.59 -4.02
CA LEU A 116 7.02 -7.10 -4.16
C LEU A 116 7.07 -8.33 -5.07
N SER A 117 6.04 -9.18 -5.04
CA SER A 117 5.87 -10.32 -5.94
C SER A 117 5.75 -9.89 -7.41
N SER A 118 5.15 -8.72 -7.67
CA SER A 118 5.03 -8.18 -9.04
C SER A 118 6.36 -7.67 -9.62
N LEU A 119 7.37 -7.50 -8.77
CA LEU A 119 8.72 -7.07 -9.20
C LEU A 119 9.64 -8.25 -9.49
N LEU A 120 9.26 -9.47 -9.09
CA LEU A 120 10.05 -10.65 -9.37
C LEU A 120 9.93 -11.04 -10.84
N SER A 121 11.07 -11.27 -11.50
CA SER A 121 11.10 -11.71 -12.91
C SER A 121 10.69 -13.17 -13.11
N LEU A 122 10.25 -13.85 -12.05
CA LEU A 122 9.80 -15.24 -12.15
C LEU A 122 8.44 -15.31 -12.84
N THR A 123 8.32 -16.27 -13.74
CA THR A 123 7.05 -16.60 -14.37
C THR A 123 6.28 -17.58 -13.49
N ASP A 124 5.10 -17.19 -13.08
CA ASP A 124 4.16 -18.10 -12.42
C ASP A 124 3.31 -18.79 -13.51
N ASN A 125 3.55 -20.06 -13.71
CA ASN A 125 2.83 -20.94 -14.62
C ASN A 125 2.01 -22.02 -13.89
N SER A 126 1.73 -21.82 -12.61
CA SER A 126 0.92 -22.75 -11.81
C SER A 126 -0.50 -22.92 -12.37
N ASN A 127 -0.99 -21.95 -13.11
CA ASN A 127 -2.21 -22.04 -13.89
C ASN A 127 -1.89 -21.82 -15.39
N PRO A 128 -1.92 -22.88 -16.23
CA PRO A 128 -1.60 -22.80 -17.64
C PRO A 128 -2.49 -21.83 -18.44
N LEU A 129 -3.68 -21.54 -17.93
CA LEU A 129 -4.63 -20.60 -18.55
C LEU A 129 -4.37 -19.14 -18.13
N ASN A 130 -3.53 -18.92 -17.12
CA ASN A 130 -3.20 -17.59 -16.62
C ASN A 130 -1.73 -17.52 -16.19
N ILE A 131 -0.87 -17.31 -17.15
CA ILE A 131 0.58 -17.15 -16.93
C ILE A 131 0.85 -15.70 -16.53
N SER A 132 1.41 -15.52 -15.33
CA SER A 132 1.79 -14.20 -14.80
C SER A 132 3.30 -14.09 -14.70
N ARG A 133 3.83 -12.94 -15.14
CA ARG A 133 5.25 -12.59 -15.01
C ARG A 133 5.38 -11.24 -14.34
N GLY A 134 6.23 -11.15 -13.33
CA GLY A 134 6.53 -9.88 -12.69
C GLY A 134 7.36 -8.96 -13.58
N ASN A 135 7.23 -7.66 -13.33
CA ASN A 135 7.99 -6.61 -13.99
C ASN A 135 8.85 -5.88 -12.93
N PRO A 136 10.18 -6.03 -12.97
CA PRO A 136 11.08 -5.36 -12.02
C PRO A 136 11.14 -3.84 -12.21
N ASP A 137 10.72 -3.32 -13.38
CA ASP A 137 10.73 -1.89 -13.70
C ASP A 137 9.49 -1.14 -13.19
N LEU A 138 8.59 -1.81 -12.45
CA LEU A 138 7.44 -1.17 -11.84
C LEU A 138 7.87 -0.12 -10.83
N LYS A 139 7.34 1.08 -11.00
CA LYS A 139 7.63 2.23 -10.16
C LYS A 139 6.50 2.50 -9.17
N PRO A 140 6.80 3.15 -8.04
CA PRO A 140 5.78 3.62 -7.12
C PRO A 140 4.84 4.62 -7.79
N ALA A 141 3.57 4.60 -7.38
CA ALA A 141 2.59 5.59 -7.79
C ALA A 141 2.34 6.58 -6.64
N TYR A 142 2.28 7.86 -6.94
CA TYR A 142 1.90 8.89 -5.97
C TYR A 142 0.45 9.29 -6.16
N ASN A 143 -0.37 9.06 -5.13
CA ASN A 143 -1.78 9.38 -5.13
C ASN A 143 -2.03 10.70 -4.41
N GLN A 144 -2.83 11.56 -5.02
CA GLN A 144 -3.33 12.79 -4.42
C GLN A 144 -4.85 12.77 -4.39
N ILE A 145 -5.40 13.13 -3.26
CA ILE A 145 -6.85 13.22 -3.07
C ILE A 145 -7.16 14.61 -2.52
N ILE A 146 -8.00 15.35 -3.24
CA ILE A 146 -8.58 16.60 -2.78
C ILE A 146 -10.07 16.39 -2.61
N ARG A 147 -10.61 16.78 -1.47
CA ARG A 147 -12.04 16.76 -1.21
C ARG A 147 -12.48 18.09 -0.65
N LEU A 148 -13.60 18.60 -1.17
CA LEU A 148 -14.28 19.78 -0.68
C LEU A 148 -15.75 19.42 -0.40
N ASP A 149 -16.16 19.59 0.84
CA ASP A 149 -17.52 19.38 1.28
C ASP A 149 -18.11 20.71 1.76
N ALA A 150 -19.30 21.07 1.33
CA ALA A 150 -20.03 22.24 1.79
C ALA A 150 -21.46 21.85 2.16
N GLN A 151 -21.87 22.25 3.33
CA GLN A 151 -23.23 21.96 3.86
C GLN A 151 -23.83 23.23 4.46
N ASN A 152 -25.08 23.49 4.14
CA ASN A 152 -25.91 24.49 4.81
C ASN A 152 -27.20 23.84 5.29
N THR A 153 -27.36 23.74 6.61
CA THR A 153 -28.50 23.04 7.24
C THR A 153 -29.77 23.83 7.18
N ASP A 154 -29.72 25.17 7.11
CA ASP A 154 -30.87 26.05 7.04
C ASP A 154 -31.57 25.96 5.68
N LYS A 155 -30.76 25.85 4.62
CA LYS A 155 -31.25 25.76 3.23
C LYS A 155 -31.37 24.33 2.72
N GLY A 156 -30.98 23.32 3.49
CA GLY A 156 -30.91 21.93 3.05
C GLY A 156 -29.95 21.69 1.90
N ILE A 157 -28.91 22.53 1.75
CA ILE A 157 -27.94 22.43 0.65
C ILE A 157 -26.75 21.60 1.09
N PHE A 158 -26.36 20.64 0.26
CA PHE A 158 -25.17 19.85 0.38
C PHE A 158 -24.44 19.80 -0.97
N ALA A 159 -23.13 20.06 -0.96
CA ALA A 159 -22.27 19.96 -2.14
C ALA A 159 -20.98 19.21 -1.78
N ASN A 160 -20.54 18.34 -2.67
CA ASN A 160 -19.31 17.57 -2.54
C ASN A 160 -18.53 17.60 -3.85
N LEU A 161 -17.24 17.90 -3.76
CA LEU A 161 -16.27 17.76 -4.83
C LEU A 161 -15.18 16.83 -4.38
N ASN A 162 -14.89 15.79 -5.16
CA ASN A 162 -13.81 14.85 -4.92
C ASN A 162 -12.95 14.74 -6.19
N TRP A 163 -11.67 15.06 -6.06
CA TRP A 163 -10.71 14.93 -7.11
C TRP A 163 -9.60 13.99 -6.67
N ARG A 164 -9.24 13.06 -7.55
CA ARG A 164 -8.16 12.09 -7.34
C ARG A 164 -7.25 12.11 -8.55
N ASN A 165 -5.97 12.13 -8.29
CA ASN A 165 -4.95 11.98 -9.30
C ASN A 165 -3.89 10.98 -8.85
N GLU A 166 -3.39 10.18 -9.80
CA GLU A 166 -2.33 9.20 -9.60
C GLU A 166 -1.22 9.47 -10.61
N PHE A 167 -0.03 9.70 -10.11
CA PHE A 167 1.17 9.86 -10.91
C PHE A 167 2.05 8.64 -10.75
N ASN A 168 2.48 8.05 -11.86
CA ASN A 168 3.55 7.07 -11.90
C ASN A 168 4.87 7.82 -12.08
N SER A 169 5.82 7.60 -11.19
CA SER A 169 7.15 8.21 -11.23
C SER A 169 8.12 7.38 -12.08
#